data_411b7280a28797cf0a743b23155207b9
#
_entry.id   411b7280a28797cf0a743b23155207b9
#
_cell.length_a   1.000
_cell.length_b   1.000
_cell.length_c   1.000
_cell.angle_alpha   90.00
_cell.angle_beta   90.00
_cell.angle_gamma   90.00
#
_symmetry.space_group_name_H-M   'P 1'
#
loop_
_entity.id
_entity.type
_entity.pdbx_description
1 polymer ?
#
loop_
_entity_poly.entity_id
_entity_poly.type
_entity_poly.pdbx_seq_one_letter_code
_entity_poly.pdbx_strand_id
1 'polypeptide(L)' 'MKFVTTLQQDDGGVWVAECPAIPGCMSQGKTREEAAKNLKEAMQLCLEARKLKGMPLTVLV' A
#
# COMPACT_ATOMS: atom_id res chain seq x y z
N MET A 1 -5.96 11.84 -7.84
CA MET A 1 -4.54 11.70 -7.55
C MET A 1 -4.11 10.26 -7.71
N LYS A 2 -3.02 10.03 -8.39
CA LYS A 2 -2.51 8.68 -8.61
C LYS A 2 -1.31 8.42 -7.74
N PHE A 3 -1.29 7.27 -7.11
CA PHE A 3 -0.12 6.80 -6.37
C PHE A 3 0.59 5.74 -7.20
N VAL A 4 1.91 5.81 -7.23
CA VAL A 4 2.71 4.79 -7.87
C VAL A 4 2.75 3.59 -6.92
N THR A 5 2.46 2.41 -7.45
CA THR A 5 2.53 1.18 -6.67
C THR A 5 3.52 0.23 -7.32
N THR A 6 4.16 -0.59 -6.51
CA THR A 6 5.10 -1.60 -6.99
C THR A 6 4.56 -2.98 -6.63
N LEU A 7 4.83 -3.94 -7.50
CA LEU A 7 4.45 -5.33 -7.29
C LEU A 7 5.66 -6.20 -7.48
N GLN A 8 5.93 -7.06 -6.51
CA GLN A 8 7.05 -7.99 -6.54
C GLN A 8 6.58 -9.34 -6.05
N GLN A 9 7.20 -10.40 -6.56
CA GLN A 9 6.94 -11.75 -6.09
C GLN A 9 8.17 -12.22 -5.32
N ASP A 10 7.95 -12.75 -4.11
CA ASP A 10 9.07 -13.24 -3.32
C ASP A 10 9.41 -14.68 -3.70
N ASP A 11 10.41 -15.24 -3.05
CA ASP A 11 10.89 -16.58 -3.35
C ASP A 11 9.86 -17.67 -3.07
N GLY A 12 8.91 -17.39 -2.18
CA GLY A 12 7.83 -18.32 -1.86
C GLY A 12 6.63 -18.20 -2.77
N GLY A 13 6.68 -17.33 -3.77
CA GLY A 13 5.58 -17.12 -4.71
C GLY A 13 4.52 -16.14 -4.23
N VAL A 14 4.72 -15.51 -3.08
CA VAL A 14 3.79 -14.51 -2.56
C VAL A 14 4.04 -13.18 -3.25
N TRP A 15 2.95 -12.54 -3.70
CA TRP A 15 3.05 -11.23 -4.31
C TRP A 15 2.96 -10.16 -3.23
N VAL A 16 3.86 -9.20 -3.30
CA VAL A 16 3.91 -8.08 -2.38
C VAL A 16 3.66 -6.79 -3.14
N ALA A 17 2.72 -6.00 -2.68
CA ALA A 17 2.39 -4.71 -3.28
C ALA A 17 2.75 -3.61 -2.29
N GLU A 18 3.36 -2.55 -2.77
CA GLU A 18 3.74 -1.41 -1.95
C GLU A 18 3.33 -0.12 -2.61
N CYS A 19 3.06 0.88 -1.78
CA CYS A 19 2.85 2.24 -2.22
C CYS A 19 3.93 3.11 -1.56
N PRO A 20 5.03 3.41 -2.25
CA PRO A 20 6.12 4.19 -1.65
C PRO A 20 5.71 5.60 -1.20
N ALA A 21 4.68 6.16 -1.82
CA ALA A 21 4.20 7.49 -1.46
C ALA A 21 3.57 7.54 -0.07
N ILE A 22 3.12 6.39 0.43
CA ILE A 22 2.50 6.30 1.75
C ILE A 22 3.35 5.36 2.60
N PRO A 23 4.14 5.89 3.54
CA PRO A 23 5.03 5.04 4.35
C PRO A 23 4.26 3.96 5.11
N GLY A 24 4.78 2.75 5.07
CA GLY A 24 4.17 1.62 5.74
C GLY A 24 2.96 1.03 5.04
N CYS A 25 2.61 1.55 3.88
CA CYS A 25 1.47 1.04 3.13
C CYS A 25 1.93 -0.07 2.20
N MET A 26 1.73 -1.32 2.63
CA MET A 26 2.07 -2.48 1.84
C MET A 26 1.08 -3.59 2.12
N SER A 27 0.98 -4.52 1.19
CA SER A 27 0.10 -5.66 1.33
C SER A 27 0.64 -6.82 0.52
N GLN A 28 0.05 -7.99 0.71
CA GLN A 28 0.48 -9.19 -0.01
C GLN A 28 -0.72 -10.02 -0.40
N GLY A 29 -0.50 -10.93 -1.34
CA GLY A 29 -1.54 -11.83 -1.80
C GLY A 29 -0.93 -13.00 -2.54
N LYS A 30 -1.75 -14.00 -2.82
CA LYS A 30 -1.31 -15.20 -3.53
C LYS A 30 -1.16 -14.94 -5.03
N THR A 31 -1.86 -13.95 -5.54
CA THR A 31 -1.77 -13.55 -6.93
C THR A 31 -1.48 -12.06 -7.00
N ARG A 32 -1.05 -11.64 -8.18
CA ARG A 32 -0.79 -10.23 -8.44
C ARG A 32 -2.04 -9.39 -8.22
N GLU A 33 -3.17 -9.86 -8.71
CA GLU A 33 -4.44 -9.16 -8.59
C GLU A 33 -4.88 -9.08 -7.14
N GLU A 34 -4.68 -10.15 -6.37
CA GLU A 34 -5.03 -10.16 -4.96
C GLU A 34 -4.17 -9.18 -4.17
N ALA A 35 -2.87 -9.15 -4.44
CA ALA A 35 -1.98 -8.21 -3.77
C ALA A 35 -2.37 -6.77 -4.07
N ALA A 36 -2.68 -6.48 -5.33
CA ALA A 36 -3.09 -5.14 -5.73
C ALA A 36 -4.40 -4.72 -5.06
N LYS A 37 -5.36 -5.63 -4.99
CA LYS A 37 -6.64 -5.37 -4.34
C LYS A 37 -6.43 -5.10 -2.85
N ASN A 38 -5.63 -5.94 -2.21
CA ASN A 38 -5.35 -5.80 -0.79
C ASN A 38 -4.62 -4.48 -0.51
N LEU A 39 -3.71 -4.09 -1.39
CA LEU A 39 -3.02 -2.83 -1.24
C LEU A 39 -3.98 -1.65 -1.34
N LYS A 40 -4.93 -1.70 -2.26
CA LYS A 40 -5.91 -0.64 -2.41
C LYS A 40 -6.72 -0.46 -1.14
N GLU A 41 -7.14 -1.55 -0.51
CA GLU A 41 -7.86 -1.50 0.75
C GLU A 41 -6.97 -0.94 1.86
N ALA A 42 -5.72 -1.37 1.91
CA ALA A 42 -4.77 -0.87 2.90
C ALA A 42 -4.52 0.62 2.73
N MET A 43 -4.45 1.11 1.49
CA MET A 43 -4.27 2.53 1.23
C MET A 43 -5.44 3.34 1.76
N GLN A 44 -6.66 2.87 1.58
CA GLN A 44 -7.84 3.57 2.08
C GLN A 44 -7.79 3.67 3.60
N LEU A 45 -7.44 2.57 4.29
CA LEU A 45 -7.34 2.57 5.74
C LEU A 45 -6.21 3.49 6.23
N CYS A 46 -5.09 3.50 5.53
CA CYS A 46 -3.97 4.38 5.88
C CYS A 46 -4.36 5.85 5.76
N LEU A 47 -5.03 6.20 4.67
CA LEU A 47 -5.45 7.58 4.44
C LEU A 47 -6.50 8.03 5.45
N GLU A 48 -7.44 7.16 5.79
CA GLU A 48 -8.45 7.47 6.78
C GLU A 48 -7.83 7.67 8.17
N ALA A 49 -6.91 6.80 8.55
CA ALA A 49 -6.25 6.91 9.84
C ALA A 49 -5.47 8.23 9.95
N ARG A 50 -4.75 8.60 8.89
CA ARG A 50 -4.00 9.85 8.89
C ARG A 50 -4.91 11.06 8.96
N LYS A 51 -6.03 11.01 8.26
CA LYS A 51 -7.02 12.09 8.28
C LYS A 51 -7.60 12.27 9.67
N LEU A 52 -7.97 11.16 10.33
CA LEU A 52 -8.57 11.21 11.67
C LEU A 52 -7.57 11.72 12.71
N LYS A 53 -6.29 11.41 12.55
CA LYS A 53 -5.25 11.82 13.47
C LYS A 53 -4.64 13.18 13.11
N GLY A 54 -5.10 13.80 12.03
CA GLY A 54 -4.54 15.06 11.58
C GLY A 54 -3.12 14.95 11.05
N MET A 55 -2.69 13.75 10.69
CA MET A 55 -1.36 13.52 10.14
C MET A 55 -1.33 13.85 8.66
N PRO A 56 -0.17 14.27 8.13
CA PRO A 56 -0.06 14.50 6.69
C PRO A 56 -0.21 13.18 5.92
N LEU A 57 -0.75 13.27 4.70
CA LEU A 57 -0.96 12.09 3.85
C LEU A 57 0.35 11.52 3.33
N THR A 58 1.38 12.34 3.27
CA THR A 58 2.72 11.90 2.88
C THR A 58 3.71 12.37 3.93
N VAL A 59 4.82 11.63 4.04
CA VAL A 59 5.88 12.03 4.95
C VAL A 59 6.80 12.99 4.20
N LEU A 60 6.94 14.17 4.75
CA LEU A 60 7.91 15.14 4.25
C LEU A 60 9.17 15.02 5.10
N VAL A 61 10.21 14.61 4.47
CA VAL A 61 11.47 14.40 5.15
C VAL A 61 12.46 15.45 4.75
#